data_d82fbcee7b469a893623984d5e8cd04a
#
_entry.id   d82fbcee7b469a893623984d5e8cd04a
#
_cell.length_a   1.000
_cell.length_b   1.000
_cell.length_c   1.000
_cell.angle_alpha   90.00
_cell.angle_beta   90.00
_cell.angle_gamma   90.00
#
_symmetry.space_group_name_H-M   'P 1'
#
loop_
_entity.id
_entity.type
_entity.pdbx_description
1 polymer ?
#
loop_
_entity_poly.entity_id
_entity_poly.type
_entity_poly.pdbx_seq_one_letter_code
_entity_poly.pdbx_strand_id
1 'polypeptide(L)'
;ISELPDDRYLFRYYTHDPWWANSPWLDRYGREAHDIYLPMAVTRIDADGNVKLPTHLTFLTIDDSYGNMPEQVPSEVIPHILQGRRTSPDQPGLIVWVYPFDEYHDWAYKQPERIEEIYYGDWFIQQAINDGFPMNTVVSSGNFTKLMEEGKNTFDESILVSIVPDAGSEMEKQLMKFVENGGKLFVYGPSSHASKEFLDFLNIKTVEPISGEMKMKLRLKSDRIKVPGSDILKHNADMSGGGIETVVNNSADPGTKVLAQAFLGNQKRDVVVQRQEKEWNGGMVTYLRGTNSATYRGGHLLTPDDPDKWFNGSSLLRYSLDNMGYSIHFDKLKAGLKNPINCISRCDNAFYFSGFTPNQTIEQQWLFPQGAPIFTGYETELRNGMAHYRMPKSYQEECRVFVKQDEGVVSCYEVAPVEWNVKRRIGINGLKQATVRIYPGADDTHFEVVNNVGYPYNKPSLERKKGTDYAGTYYEFENITGELIAIW
;
A
#
# COMPACT_ATOMS: atom_id res chain seq x y z
N ILE A 1 19.11 -6.70 5.53
CA ILE A 1 19.11 -6.15 6.92
C ILE A 1 18.25 -7.02 7.82
N SER A 2 17.02 -7.33 7.43
CA SER A 2 16.19 -8.30 8.17
C SER A 2 16.77 -9.73 8.20
N GLU A 3 17.68 -10.05 7.30
CA GLU A 3 18.44 -11.31 7.24
C GLU A 3 19.66 -11.33 8.16
N LEU A 4 20.05 -10.18 8.71
CA LEU A 4 21.22 -10.04 9.58
C LEU A 4 20.74 -9.51 10.94
N PRO A 5 20.26 -10.39 11.84
CA PRO A 5 19.52 -9.99 13.05
C PRO A 5 20.32 -9.16 14.03
N ASP A 6 21.64 -9.31 14.05
CA ASP A 6 22.52 -8.59 14.98
C ASP A 6 23.13 -7.31 14.39
N ASP A 7 22.84 -7.01 13.14
CA ASP A 7 23.44 -5.87 12.47
C ASP A 7 22.75 -4.56 12.83
N ARG A 8 23.56 -3.54 13.07
CA ARG A 8 23.10 -2.19 13.22
C ARG A 8 22.74 -1.61 11.86
N TYR A 9 21.53 -1.14 11.72
CA TYR A 9 21.06 -0.53 10.50
C TYR A 9 21.24 0.99 10.54
N LEU A 10 22.18 1.48 9.73
CA LEU A 10 22.42 2.90 9.53
C LEU A 10 21.69 3.37 8.27
N PHE A 11 20.75 4.27 8.42
CA PHE A 11 20.14 4.97 7.31
C PHE A 11 20.78 6.36 7.13
N ARG A 12 21.28 6.64 5.92
CA ARG A 12 21.90 7.91 5.56
C ARG A 12 20.98 8.74 4.69
N TYR A 13 20.74 9.97 5.13
CA TYR A 13 20.06 10.97 4.33
C TYR A 13 21.00 12.08 3.94
N TYR A 14 20.86 12.52 2.71
CA TYR A 14 21.45 13.75 2.24
C TYR A 14 20.38 14.83 2.30
N THR A 15 20.44 15.70 3.29
CA THR A 15 19.55 16.86 3.39
C THR A 15 19.92 17.96 2.42
N HIS A 16 21.16 17.95 1.94
CA HIS A 16 21.69 18.78 0.88
C HIS A 16 22.72 18.01 0.10
N ASP A 17 22.52 17.86 -1.17
CA ASP A 17 23.54 17.35 -2.07
C ASP A 17 23.78 18.36 -3.21
N PRO A 18 24.78 19.25 -3.08
CA PRO A 18 25.12 20.22 -4.13
C PRO A 18 25.76 19.58 -5.35
N TRP A 19 26.21 18.32 -5.23
CA TRP A 19 26.89 17.60 -6.31
C TRP A 19 25.92 16.86 -7.22
N TRP A 20 24.73 16.54 -6.70
CA TRP A 20 23.71 15.78 -7.40
C TRP A 20 22.45 16.62 -7.50
N ALA A 21 22.45 17.54 -8.43
CA ALA A 21 21.28 18.39 -8.74
C ALA A 21 19.98 17.59 -9.01
N ASN A 22 20.09 16.27 -9.03
CA ASN A 22 19.04 15.32 -9.31
C ASN A 22 18.89 14.25 -8.22
N SER A 23 19.29 14.50 -6.98
CA SER A 23 18.87 13.60 -5.92
C SER A 23 17.34 13.52 -5.96
N PRO A 24 16.76 12.37 -6.30
CA PRO A 24 15.29 12.26 -6.41
C PRO A 24 14.61 12.46 -5.06
N TRP A 25 15.38 12.60 -4.00
CA TRP A 25 14.93 12.59 -2.62
C TRP A 25 14.95 13.96 -1.96
N LEU A 26 15.72 14.92 -2.51
CA LEU A 26 15.93 16.20 -1.86
C LEU A 26 16.08 17.29 -2.91
N ASP A 27 15.05 18.07 -3.06
CA ASP A 27 15.17 19.36 -3.70
C ASP A 27 15.87 20.32 -2.72
N ARG A 28 17.03 20.85 -3.11
CA ARG A 28 17.78 21.84 -2.32
C ARG A 28 16.93 23.03 -1.89
N TYR A 29 15.92 23.35 -2.66
CA TYR A 29 15.06 24.52 -2.46
C TYR A 29 13.61 24.19 -2.05
N GLY A 30 13.26 22.93 -2.05
CA GLY A 30 11.90 22.45 -1.72
C GLY A 30 11.96 21.22 -0.83
N ARG A 31 12.64 21.30 0.30
CA ARG A 31 12.74 20.21 1.27
C ARG A 31 11.36 19.74 1.64
N GLU A 32 11.16 18.48 1.41
CA GLU A 32 9.87 17.88 1.62
C GLU A 32 9.92 17.01 2.85
N ALA A 33 8.97 17.20 3.74
CA ALA A 33 8.81 16.38 4.93
C ALA A 33 8.72 14.88 4.59
N HIS A 34 8.21 14.52 3.40
CA HIS A 34 8.12 13.14 2.93
C HIS A 34 9.48 12.45 2.83
N ASP A 35 10.57 13.16 2.56
CA ASP A 35 11.92 12.59 2.49
C ASP A 35 12.37 11.97 3.82
N ILE A 36 11.72 12.39 4.89
CA ILE A 36 11.95 11.86 6.24
C ILE A 36 10.89 10.82 6.58
N TYR A 37 9.63 11.11 6.33
CA TYR A 37 8.53 10.21 6.69
C TYR A 37 8.53 8.91 5.91
N LEU A 38 8.74 8.96 4.59
CA LEU A 38 8.65 7.76 3.75
C LEU A 38 9.69 6.71 4.14
N PRO A 39 10.99 7.03 4.26
CA PRO A 39 11.98 6.06 4.68
C PRO A 39 11.76 5.53 6.10
N MET A 40 11.23 6.36 7.00
CA MET A 40 10.91 5.93 8.36
C MET A 40 9.62 5.11 8.43
N ALA A 41 8.72 5.26 7.46
CA ALA A 41 7.51 4.44 7.33
C ALA A 41 7.77 3.07 6.68
N VAL A 42 8.95 2.85 6.10
CA VAL A 42 9.31 1.54 5.53
C VAL A 42 9.58 0.53 6.63
N THR A 43 8.79 -0.52 6.63
CA THR A 43 8.79 -1.58 7.64
C THR A 43 9.50 -2.82 7.09
N ARG A 44 10.38 -3.42 7.88
CA ARG A 44 11.08 -4.67 7.54
C ARG A 44 10.76 -5.70 8.59
N ILE A 45 10.38 -6.90 8.17
CA ILE A 45 10.01 -8.00 9.05
C ILE A 45 11.17 -8.98 9.15
N ASP A 46 11.61 -9.26 10.37
CA ASP A 46 12.67 -10.23 10.63
C ASP A 46 12.15 -11.67 10.72
N ALA A 47 13.06 -12.61 10.94
CA ALA A 47 12.77 -14.04 11.06
C ALA A 47 11.91 -14.42 12.27
N ASP A 48 11.73 -13.53 13.23
CA ASP A 48 10.88 -13.71 14.40
C ASP A 48 9.51 -13.05 14.25
N GLY A 49 9.30 -12.31 13.14
CA GLY A 49 8.07 -11.57 12.86
C GLY A 49 8.05 -10.17 13.44
N ASN A 50 9.18 -9.68 13.96
CA ASN A 50 9.26 -8.33 14.51
C ASN A 50 9.54 -7.29 13.43
N VAL A 51 9.02 -6.10 13.63
CA VAL A 51 9.34 -4.94 12.80
C VAL A 51 10.74 -4.44 13.10
N LYS A 52 11.57 -4.32 12.09
CA LYS A 52 12.90 -3.71 12.16
C LYS A 52 12.90 -2.33 11.52
N LEU A 53 13.34 -1.38 12.31
CA LEU A 53 13.52 0.02 11.91
C LEU A 53 15.00 0.37 11.84
N PRO A 54 15.39 1.46 11.17
CA PRO A 54 16.75 1.97 11.22
C PRO A 54 17.18 2.23 12.66
N THR A 55 18.31 1.66 13.08
CA THR A 55 18.86 1.88 14.44
C THR A 55 19.58 3.21 14.55
N HIS A 56 20.04 3.74 13.41
CA HIS A 56 20.77 5.00 13.33
C HIS A 56 20.30 5.79 12.11
N LEU A 57 20.06 7.07 12.31
CA LEU A 57 19.79 8.04 11.25
C LEU A 57 20.96 9.01 11.17
N THR A 58 21.57 9.12 10.01
CA THR A 58 22.63 10.09 9.75
C THR A 58 22.15 11.06 8.68
N PHE A 59 22.16 12.33 9.02
CA PHE A 59 21.88 13.40 8.08
C PHE A 59 23.19 13.96 7.60
N LEU A 60 23.43 13.90 6.31
CA LEU A 60 24.56 14.52 5.67
C LEU A 60 24.09 15.85 5.08
N THR A 61 24.64 16.93 5.57
CA THR A 61 24.54 18.23 4.93
C THR A 61 25.86 18.51 4.25
N ILE A 62 25.83 18.85 2.99
CA ILE A 62 27.04 19.25 2.24
C ILE A 62 27.02 20.76 2.01
N ASP A 63 26.23 21.48 2.75
CA ASP A 63 26.34 22.92 2.72
C ASP A 63 27.54 23.30 3.59
N ASP A 64 28.65 23.46 2.90
CA ASP A 64 29.90 23.66 3.55
C ASP A 64 30.23 25.15 3.70
N SER A 65 29.64 25.77 4.57
CA SER A 65 30.27 26.97 5.10
C SER A 65 31.40 26.58 6.05
N TYR A 66 32.28 25.64 5.62
CA TYR A 66 33.42 25.15 6.42
C TYR A 66 33.06 24.70 7.83
N GLY A 67 31.94 23.98 7.97
CA GLY A 67 31.46 23.49 9.24
C GLY A 67 30.48 24.41 9.96
N ASN A 68 30.19 25.57 9.44
CA ASN A 68 29.15 26.47 9.96
C ASN A 68 27.81 26.17 9.28
N MET A 69 27.06 25.21 9.79
CA MET A 69 25.71 24.95 9.32
C MET A 69 24.80 26.11 9.74
N PRO A 70 24.07 26.75 8.84
CA PRO A 70 23.07 27.75 9.21
C PRO A 70 22.06 27.15 10.18
N GLU A 71 21.68 27.87 11.23
CA GLU A 71 20.72 27.44 12.25
C GLU A 71 19.36 27.04 11.67
N GLN A 72 19.02 27.59 10.53
CA GLN A 72 17.80 27.27 9.81
C GLN A 72 17.74 25.80 9.41
N VAL A 73 18.86 25.19 8.98
CA VAL A 73 18.90 23.80 8.48
C VAL A 73 18.44 22.78 9.53
N PRO A 74 19.01 22.71 10.73
CA PRO A 74 18.54 21.80 11.76
C PRO A 74 17.10 22.14 12.21
N SER A 75 16.73 23.42 12.25
CA SER A 75 15.38 23.85 12.66
C SER A 75 14.29 23.40 11.68
N GLU A 76 14.59 23.31 10.38
CA GLU A 76 13.67 22.79 9.37
C GLU A 76 13.56 21.27 9.38
N VAL A 77 14.61 20.55 9.75
CA VAL A 77 14.71 19.09 9.62
C VAL A 77 14.33 18.35 10.90
N ILE A 78 14.75 18.86 12.05
CA ILE A 78 14.56 18.19 13.35
C ILE A 78 13.09 17.90 13.68
N PRO A 79 12.13 18.79 13.47
CA PRO A 79 10.72 18.50 13.75
C PRO A 79 10.20 17.29 12.99
N HIS A 80 10.54 17.17 11.72
CA HIS A 80 10.12 16.06 10.86
C HIS A 80 10.77 14.73 11.27
N ILE A 81 12.04 14.77 11.69
CA ILE A 81 12.73 13.60 12.24
C ILE A 81 12.05 13.09 13.49
N LEU A 82 11.75 14.01 14.42
CA LEU A 82 11.08 13.67 15.66
C LEU A 82 9.69 13.11 15.43
N GLN A 83 8.93 13.69 14.50
CA GLN A 83 7.63 13.18 14.12
C GLN A 83 7.75 11.79 13.48
N GLY A 84 8.59 11.61 12.47
CA GLY A 84 8.81 10.32 11.83
C GLY A 84 9.25 9.24 12.84
N ARG A 85 10.09 9.59 13.84
CA ARG A 85 10.47 8.65 14.89
C ARG A 85 9.32 8.29 15.82
N ARG A 86 8.49 9.24 16.19
CA ARG A 86 7.33 9.00 17.09
C ARG A 86 6.26 8.15 16.43
N THR A 87 6.17 8.22 15.11
CA THR A 87 5.17 7.52 14.29
C THR A 87 5.80 6.36 13.50
N SER A 88 7.01 5.92 13.88
CA SER A 88 7.66 4.77 13.26
C SER A 88 6.80 3.52 13.43
N PRO A 89 6.65 2.70 12.38
CA PRO A 89 5.81 1.51 12.42
C PRO A 89 6.22 0.54 13.53
N ASP A 90 5.24 -0.03 14.21
CA ASP A 90 5.39 -1.09 15.20
C ASP A 90 4.77 -2.42 14.75
N GLN A 91 4.09 -2.40 13.60
CA GLN A 91 3.42 -3.55 12.99
C GLN A 91 3.60 -3.52 11.46
N PRO A 92 3.41 -4.68 10.77
CA PRO A 92 3.36 -4.71 9.32
C PRO A 92 2.28 -3.77 8.77
N GLY A 93 2.57 -3.10 7.67
CA GLY A 93 1.60 -2.25 6.97
C GLY A 93 0.49 -3.06 6.29
N LEU A 94 -0.42 -2.33 5.62
CA LEU A 94 -1.52 -2.93 4.88
C LEU A 94 -1.04 -3.89 3.77
N ILE A 95 0.02 -3.50 3.06
CA ILE A 95 0.54 -4.22 1.92
C ILE A 95 1.98 -4.61 2.19
N VAL A 96 2.26 -5.91 2.08
CA VAL A 96 3.57 -6.52 2.39
C VAL A 96 4.16 -7.12 1.13
N TRP A 97 5.34 -6.68 0.75
CA TRP A 97 6.11 -7.29 -0.31
C TRP A 97 6.93 -8.46 0.22
N VAL A 98 6.63 -9.66 -0.26
CA VAL A 98 7.49 -10.83 -0.07
C VAL A 98 8.63 -10.70 -1.06
N TYR A 99 9.74 -10.12 -0.61
CA TYR A 99 10.92 -9.87 -1.43
C TYR A 99 11.66 -11.18 -1.70
N PRO A 100 11.81 -11.58 -2.96
CA PRO A 100 12.41 -12.86 -3.33
C PRO A 100 13.94 -12.83 -3.19
N PHE A 101 14.44 -12.67 -1.98
CA PHE A 101 15.85 -12.44 -1.70
C PHE A 101 16.71 -13.64 -2.11
N ASP A 102 16.34 -14.84 -1.68
CA ASP A 102 17.07 -16.06 -1.98
C ASP A 102 16.94 -16.44 -3.45
N GLU A 103 15.75 -16.29 -4.02
CA GLU A 103 15.46 -16.58 -5.42
C GLU A 103 16.27 -15.66 -6.34
N TYR A 104 16.32 -14.37 -6.07
CA TYR A 104 17.08 -13.41 -6.86
C TYR A 104 18.58 -13.65 -6.80
N HIS A 105 19.11 -14.09 -5.65
CA HIS A 105 20.50 -14.52 -5.55
C HIS A 105 20.75 -15.79 -6.37
N ASP A 106 19.89 -16.77 -6.27
CA ASP A 106 20.02 -18.02 -7.02
C ASP A 106 19.90 -17.78 -8.53
N TRP A 107 19.00 -16.94 -8.96
CA TRP A 107 18.88 -16.59 -10.39
C TRP A 107 20.11 -15.82 -10.87
N ALA A 108 20.62 -14.87 -10.10
CA ALA A 108 21.80 -14.09 -10.51
C ALA A 108 23.06 -14.96 -10.66
N TYR A 109 23.25 -15.96 -9.78
CA TYR A 109 24.49 -16.75 -9.73
C TYR A 109 24.38 -18.14 -10.35
N LYS A 110 23.22 -18.78 -10.28
CA LYS A 110 23.03 -20.15 -10.74
C LYS A 110 22.20 -20.26 -12.04
N GLN A 111 21.38 -19.25 -12.35
CA GLN A 111 20.47 -19.21 -13.50
C GLN A 111 20.53 -17.82 -14.17
N PRO A 112 21.72 -17.41 -14.69
CA PRO A 112 21.92 -16.06 -15.20
C PRO A 112 21.03 -15.68 -16.39
N GLU A 113 20.43 -16.66 -17.05
CA GLU A 113 19.41 -16.47 -18.09
C GLU A 113 18.14 -15.84 -17.53
N ARG A 114 17.90 -15.88 -16.22
CA ARG A 114 16.74 -15.27 -15.53
C ARG A 114 17.02 -13.88 -14.97
N ILE A 115 18.20 -13.32 -15.21
CA ILE A 115 18.58 -12.03 -14.63
C ILE A 115 17.63 -10.88 -15.02
N GLU A 116 17.03 -10.97 -16.20
CA GLU A 116 16.04 -10.01 -16.65
C GLU A 116 14.76 -10.05 -15.80
N GLU A 117 14.39 -11.21 -15.24
CA GLU A 117 13.24 -11.33 -14.36
C GLU A 117 13.46 -10.55 -13.05
N ILE A 118 14.68 -10.50 -12.55
CA ILE A 118 15.06 -9.70 -11.36
C ILE A 118 14.81 -8.22 -11.65
N TYR A 119 15.39 -7.70 -12.74
CA TYR A 119 15.26 -6.30 -13.09
C TYR A 119 13.81 -5.91 -13.37
N TYR A 120 13.09 -6.72 -14.13
CA TYR A 120 11.69 -6.45 -14.45
C TYR A 120 10.78 -6.58 -13.22
N GLY A 121 11.08 -7.49 -12.29
CA GLY A 121 10.36 -7.64 -11.04
C GLY A 121 10.50 -6.42 -10.14
N ASP A 122 11.72 -5.98 -9.89
CA ASP A 122 12.00 -4.78 -9.08
C ASP A 122 11.35 -3.53 -9.69
N TRP A 123 11.41 -3.43 -11.00
CA TRP A 123 10.79 -2.33 -11.74
C TRP A 123 9.29 -2.30 -11.65
N PHE A 124 8.65 -3.45 -11.75
CA PHE A 124 7.22 -3.57 -11.60
C PHE A 124 6.77 -3.05 -10.23
N ILE A 125 7.50 -3.42 -9.19
CA ILE A 125 7.24 -2.97 -7.82
C ILE A 125 7.52 -1.48 -7.67
N GLN A 126 8.65 -0.99 -8.16
CA GLN A 126 8.97 0.43 -8.11
C GLN A 126 7.91 1.27 -8.84
N GLN A 127 7.46 0.81 -10.00
CA GLN A 127 6.41 1.49 -10.75
C GLN A 127 5.07 1.45 -10.01
N ALA A 128 4.70 0.36 -9.35
CA ALA A 128 3.49 0.28 -8.55
C ALA A 128 3.48 1.33 -7.42
N ILE A 129 4.59 1.49 -6.71
CA ILE A 129 4.76 2.52 -5.68
C ILE A 129 4.64 3.92 -6.29
N ASN A 130 5.27 4.16 -7.45
CA ASN A 130 5.18 5.43 -8.17
C ASN A 130 3.78 5.70 -8.74
N ASP A 131 2.93 4.69 -8.85
CA ASP A 131 1.52 4.79 -9.25
C ASP A 131 0.56 4.91 -8.05
N GLY A 132 1.09 5.14 -6.86
CA GLY A 132 0.32 5.38 -5.64
C GLY A 132 -0.12 4.12 -4.90
N PHE A 133 0.46 2.96 -5.20
CA PHE A 133 0.21 1.73 -4.44
C PHE A 133 0.95 1.80 -3.10
N PRO A 134 0.26 1.75 -1.94
CA PRO A 134 0.86 2.07 -0.64
C PRO A 134 1.60 0.89 -0.03
N MET A 135 2.57 0.35 -0.75
CA MET A 135 3.39 -0.78 -0.29
C MET A 135 4.67 -0.27 0.38
N ASN A 136 4.72 -0.36 1.69
CA ASN A 136 5.82 0.12 2.51
C ASN A 136 6.34 -0.90 3.53
N THR A 137 5.90 -2.16 3.44
CA THR A 137 6.40 -3.26 4.27
C THR A 137 7.04 -4.32 3.41
N VAL A 138 8.17 -4.84 3.86
CA VAL A 138 8.92 -5.88 3.18
C VAL A 138 9.33 -7.00 4.14
N VAL A 139 9.22 -8.23 3.66
CA VAL A 139 9.76 -9.44 4.29
C VAL A 139 10.51 -10.24 3.22
N SER A 140 11.64 -10.83 3.53
CA SER A 140 12.29 -11.75 2.58
C SER A 140 11.50 -13.04 2.43
N SER A 141 11.66 -13.72 1.29
CA SER A 141 11.05 -15.03 1.03
C SER A 141 11.41 -16.05 2.11
N GLY A 142 12.68 -16.08 2.55
CA GLY A 142 13.14 -16.95 3.63
C GLY A 142 12.46 -16.68 4.96
N ASN A 143 12.39 -15.41 5.40
CA ASN A 143 11.69 -15.05 6.64
C ASN A 143 10.18 -15.29 6.54
N PHE A 144 9.57 -15.00 5.39
CA PHE A 144 8.16 -15.28 5.16
C PHE A 144 7.84 -16.77 5.32
N THR A 145 8.58 -17.64 4.62
CA THR A 145 8.35 -19.09 4.68
C THR A 145 8.52 -19.63 6.10
N LYS A 146 9.58 -19.22 6.80
CA LYS A 146 9.81 -19.59 8.21
C LYS A 146 8.64 -19.20 9.11
N LEU A 147 8.18 -17.95 9.02
CA LEU A 147 7.07 -17.45 9.85
C LEU A 147 5.76 -18.21 9.59
N MET A 148 5.50 -18.53 8.31
CA MET A 148 4.32 -19.30 7.92
C MET A 148 4.39 -20.75 8.39
N GLU A 149 5.56 -21.39 8.34
CA GLU A 149 5.81 -22.75 8.86
C GLU A 149 5.61 -22.82 10.37
N GLU A 150 6.08 -21.81 11.09
CA GLU A 150 5.90 -21.68 12.55
C GLU A 150 4.45 -21.33 12.95
N GLY A 151 3.57 -21.06 11.98
CA GLY A 151 2.16 -20.73 12.22
C GLY A 151 1.97 -19.37 12.87
N LYS A 152 2.90 -18.44 12.65
CA LYS A 152 2.77 -17.06 13.18
C LYS A 152 1.80 -16.25 12.36
N ASN A 153 1.00 -15.44 13.06
CA ASN A 153 -0.05 -14.60 12.49
C ASN A 153 0.46 -13.20 12.09
N THR A 154 1.74 -13.10 11.74
CA THR A 154 2.41 -11.83 11.42
C THR A 154 1.74 -11.07 10.28
N PHE A 155 1.17 -11.79 9.32
CA PHE A 155 0.59 -11.22 8.10
C PHE A 155 -0.94 -11.33 8.05
N ASP A 156 -1.58 -11.69 9.15
CA ASP A 156 -3.04 -11.76 9.21
C ASP A 156 -3.64 -10.42 8.80
N GLU A 157 -4.59 -10.49 7.85
CA GLU A 157 -5.27 -9.34 7.25
C GLU A 157 -4.38 -8.37 6.42
N SER A 158 -3.07 -8.62 6.27
CA SER A 158 -2.24 -7.94 5.30
C SER A 158 -2.47 -8.50 3.90
N ILE A 159 -2.25 -7.66 2.89
CA ILE A 159 -2.25 -8.09 1.48
C ILE A 159 -0.81 -8.37 1.10
N LEU A 160 -0.51 -9.60 0.71
CA LEU A 160 0.82 -9.96 0.23
C LEU A 160 0.99 -9.63 -1.26
N VAL A 161 2.21 -9.25 -1.62
CA VAL A 161 2.65 -9.08 -3.02
C VAL A 161 3.88 -9.94 -3.20
N SER A 162 3.87 -10.85 -4.16
CA SER A 162 4.97 -11.79 -4.41
C SER A 162 5.19 -12.00 -5.91
N ILE A 163 6.39 -12.43 -6.27
CA ILE A 163 6.62 -13.01 -7.58
C ILE A 163 5.83 -14.32 -7.73
N VAL A 164 5.69 -14.80 -8.98
CA VAL A 164 5.30 -16.20 -9.22
C VAL A 164 6.41 -17.11 -8.67
N PRO A 165 6.11 -18.00 -7.71
CA PRO A 165 7.12 -18.85 -7.10
C PRO A 165 7.61 -19.93 -8.07
N ASP A 166 8.84 -20.39 -7.88
CA ASP A 166 9.39 -21.54 -8.58
C ASP A 166 8.67 -22.83 -8.17
N ALA A 167 8.48 -23.73 -9.14
CA ALA A 167 7.75 -24.98 -8.95
C ALA A 167 8.29 -25.84 -7.79
N GLY A 168 7.40 -26.19 -6.87
CA GLY A 168 7.71 -27.06 -5.72
C GLY A 168 8.52 -26.37 -4.63
N SER A 169 8.72 -25.06 -4.69
CA SER A 169 9.38 -24.28 -3.65
C SER A 169 8.51 -24.22 -2.38
N GLU A 170 9.15 -23.99 -1.24
CA GLU A 170 8.42 -23.81 0.02
C GLU A 170 7.57 -22.51 -0.03
N MET A 171 8.09 -21.48 -0.69
CA MET A 171 7.35 -20.24 -0.91
C MET A 171 6.03 -20.50 -1.67
N GLU A 172 6.03 -21.36 -2.70
CA GLU A 172 4.81 -21.76 -3.43
C GLU A 172 3.75 -22.33 -2.48
N LYS A 173 4.14 -23.30 -1.65
CA LYS A 173 3.21 -23.94 -0.70
C LYS A 173 2.66 -22.95 0.33
N GLN A 174 3.51 -22.10 0.88
CA GLN A 174 3.09 -21.15 1.92
C GLN A 174 2.22 -20.04 1.36
N LEU A 175 2.45 -19.56 0.13
CA LEU A 175 1.58 -18.59 -0.53
C LEU A 175 0.17 -19.16 -0.81
N MET A 176 0.11 -20.41 -1.30
CA MET A 176 -1.18 -21.09 -1.52
C MET A 176 -1.94 -21.24 -0.19
N LYS A 177 -1.26 -21.79 0.84
CA LYS A 177 -1.83 -21.97 2.18
C LYS A 177 -2.31 -20.65 2.79
N PHE A 178 -1.57 -19.56 2.59
CA PHE A 178 -1.96 -18.22 3.05
C PHE A 178 -3.33 -17.81 2.46
N VAL A 179 -3.50 -17.99 1.15
CA VAL A 179 -4.77 -17.65 0.48
C VAL A 179 -5.89 -18.60 0.91
N GLU A 180 -5.63 -19.89 1.00
CA GLU A 180 -6.62 -20.89 1.43
C GLU A 180 -7.14 -20.63 2.86
N ASN A 181 -6.31 -20.00 3.70
CA ASN A 181 -6.68 -19.59 5.06
C ASN A 181 -7.35 -18.20 5.13
N GLY A 182 -7.70 -17.57 4.02
CA GLY A 182 -8.41 -16.29 3.98
C GLY A 182 -7.54 -15.10 3.58
N GLY A 183 -6.24 -15.30 3.33
CA GLY A 183 -5.31 -14.26 2.94
C GLY A 183 -5.57 -13.70 1.54
N LYS A 184 -5.09 -12.49 1.31
CA LYS A 184 -5.18 -11.79 0.01
C LYS A 184 -3.78 -11.65 -0.60
N LEU A 185 -3.63 -12.08 -1.84
CA LEU A 185 -2.33 -12.18 -2.51
C LEU A 185 -2.36 -11.56 -3.89
N PHE A 186 -1.38 -10.72 -4.18
CA PHE A 186 -0.99 -10.35 -5.53
C PHE A 186 0.24 -11.14 -5.96
N VAL A 187 0.17 -11.77 -7.14
CA VAL A 187 1.28 -12.48 -7.74
C VAL A 187 1.60 -11.86 -9.09
N TYR A 188 2.87 -11.54 -9.34
CA TYR A 188 3.32 -10.89 -10.57
C TYR A 188 4.48 -11.62 -11.23
N GLY A 189 4.69 -11.35 -12.51
CA GLY A 189 5.79 -11.89 -13.29
C GLY A 189 5.44 -13.09 -14.18
N PRO A 190 6.43 -13.66 -14.84
CA PRO A 190 6.26 -14.82 -15.72
C PRO A 190 5.75 -16.04 -14.97
N SER A 191 4.87 -16.82 -15.58
CA SER A 191 4.32 -18.07 -15.03
C SER A 191 5.01 -19.34 -15.56
N SER A 192 6.02 -19.19 -16.39
CA SER A 192 6.72 -20.30 -17.06
C SER A 192 7.46 -21.26 -16.09
N HIS A 193 7.81 -20.77 -14.91
CA HIS A 193 8.52 -21.54 -13.88
C HIS A 193 7.60 -22.08 -12.78
N ALA A 194 6.31 -21.75 -12.85
CA ALA A 194 5.34 -22.22 -11.87
C ALA A 194 5.05 -23.72 -12.02
N SER A 195 4.70 -24.37 -10.93
CA SER A 195 4.19 -25.73 -10.97
C SER A 195 2.81 -25.78 -11.65
N LYS A 196 2.45 -26.99 -12.11
CA LYS A 196 1.11 -27.22 -12.59
C LYS A 196 0.06 -26.95 -11.50
N GLU A 197 0.38 -27.30 -10.26
CA GLU A 197 -0.48 -27.08 -9.10
C GLU A 197 -0.74 -25.60 -8.86
N PHE A 198 0.28 -24.76 -8.95
CA PHE A 198 0.15 -23.33 -8.81
C PHE A 198 -0.62 -22.70 -9.98
N LEU A 199 -0.40 -23.18 -11.21
CA LEU A 199 -1.17 -22.73 -12.37
C LEU A 199 -2.67 -23.09 -12.24
N ASP A 200 -2.97 -24.31 -11.76
CA ASP A 200 -4.33 -24.76 -11.48
C ASP A 200 -4.95 -23.93 -10.31
N PHE A 201 -4.15 -23.59 -9.29
CA PHE A 201 -4.55 -22.68 -8.21
C PHE A 201 -4.92 -21.29 -8.71
N LEU A 202 -4.20 -20.75 -9.70
CA LEU A 202 -4.51 -19.49 -10.34
C LEU A 202 -5.63 -19.61 -11.41
N ASN A 203 -6.02 -20.83 -11.78
CA ASN A 203 -6.89 -21.14 -12.90
C ASN A 203 -6.42 -20.55 -14.23
N ILE A 204 -5.13 -20.66 -14.50
CA ILE A 204 -4.49 -20.17 -15.72
C ILE A 204 -3.80 -21.30 -16.49
N LYS A 205 -3.59 -21.05 -17.77
CA LYS A 205 -2.85 -21.92 -18.65
C LYS A 205 -1.81 -21.12 -19.41
N THR A 206 -0.59 -21.58 -19.38
CA THR A 206 0.50 -21.02 -20.17
C THR A 206 0.42 -21.50 -21.62
N VAL A 207 0.58 -20.60 -22.56
CA VAL A 207 0.62 -20.85 -24.00
C VAL A 207 1.72 -20.01 -24.64
N GLU A 208 2.00 -20.22 -25.92
CA GLU A 208 3.00 -19.44 -26.65
C GLU A 208 2.80 -17.94 -26.48
N PRO A 209 3.87 -17.19 -26.14
CA PRO A 209 3.78 -15.74 -25.98
C PRO A 209 3.34 -15.02 -27.25
N ILE A 210 2.59 -13.96 -27.10
CA ILE A 210 2.36 -12.99 -28.18
C ILE A 210 3.22 -11.76 -27.94
N SER A 211 3.86 -11.26 -28.99
CA SER A 211 4.76 -10.12 -28.92
C SER A 211 4.46 -9.08 -30.01
N GLY A 212 4.83 -7.84 -29.78
CA GLY A 212 4.54 -6.71 -30.66
C GLY A 212 3.61 -5.69 -30.04
N GLU A 213 3.16 -4.71 -30.82
CA GLU A 213 2.19 -3.72 -30.36
C GLU A 213 0.81 -4.35 -30.21
N MET A 214 0.28 -4.35 -29.00
CA MET A 214 -1.00 -4.96 -28.65
C MET A 214 -2.02 -3.91 -28.22
N LYS A 215 -3.27 -4.31 -28.24
CA LYS A 215 -4.37 -3.57 -27.63
C LYS A 215 -4.75 -4.23 -26.31
N MET A 216 -4.89 -3.42 -25.26
CA MET A 216 -5.30 -3.89 -23.93
C MET A 216 -6.74 -3.48 -23.66
N LYS A 217 -7.52 -4.40 -23.10
CA LYS A 217 -8.86 -4.13 -22.62
C LYS A 217 -8.94 -4.40 -21.13
N LEU A 218 -9.22 -3.36 -20.35
CA LEU A 218 -9.49 -3.48 -18.94
C LEU A 218 -10.94 -3.88 -18.71
N ARG A 219 -11.16 -4.79 -17.77
CA ARG A 219 -12.49 -5.29 -17.38
C ARG A 219 -12.77 -5.03 -15.89
N LEU A 220 -11.87 -4.32 -15.24
CA LEU A 220 -12.10 -3.81 -13.90
C LEU A 220 -13.31 -2.89 -13.93
N LYS A 221 -14.23 -3.12 -13.01
CA LYS A 221 -15.39 -2.26 -12.79
C LYS A 221 -15.39 -1.85 -11.33
N SER A 222 -15.56 -0.58 -11.09
CA SER A 222 -15.84 -0.05 -9.77
C SER A 222 -17.05 0.87 -9.89
N ASP A 223 -18.02 0.68 -9.01
CA ASP A 223 -19.21 1.54 -8.95
C ASP A 223 -18.89 2.89 -8.27
N ARG A 224 -17.72 2.99 -7.67
CA ARG A 224 -17.29 4.14 -6.86
C ARG A 224 -16.39 5.11 -7.61
N ILE A 225 -15.60 4.59 -8.56
CA ILE A 225 -14.61 5.38 -9.28
C ILE A 225 -14.59 5.04 -10.76
N LYS A 226 -14.14 6.00 -11.53
CA LYS A 226 -13.82 5.79 -12.94
C LYS A 226 -12.46 5.12 -13.05
N VAL A 227 -12.44 3.81 -13.30
CA VAL A 227 -11.20 3.11 -13.64
C VAL A 227 -10.73 3.61 -15.02
N PRO A 228 -9.51 4.14 -15.15
CA PRO A 228 -8.98 4.51 -16.45
C PRO A 228 -9.02 3.33 -17.41
N GLY A 229 -9.49 3.54 -18.63
CA GLY A 229 -9.36 2.54 -19.69
C GLY A 229 -10.46 1.52 -19.78
N SER A 230 -11.73 1.95 -19.70
CA SER A 230 -12.78 1.20 -20.42
C SER A 230 -12.44 1.08 -21.90
N ASP A 231 -11.50 1.88 -22.39
CA ASP A 231 -11.04 1.93 -23.76
C ASP A 231 -9.82 1.03 -24.00
N ILE A 232 -9.52 0.80 -25.26
CA ILE A 232 -8.39 -0.03 -25.68
C ILE A 232 -7.11 0.77 -25.52
N LEU A 233 -6.26 0.34 -24.57
CA LEU A 233 -4.93 0.89 -24.37
C LEU A 233 -3.92 0.19 -25.27
N LYS A 234 -2.86 0.88 -25.65
CA LYS A 234 -1.71 0.31 -26.34
C LYS A 234 -0.80 -0.41 -25.34
N HIS A 235 -0.23 -1.52 -25.79
CA HIS A 235 0.79 -2.25 -25.04
C HIS A 235 1.83 -2.81 -26.01
N ASN A 236 3.10 -2.65 -25.69
CA ASN A 236 4.21 -3.24 -26.43
C ASN A 236 4.74 -4.44 -25.64
N ALA A 237 5.01 -5.54 -26.33
CA ALA A 237 5.57 -6.75 -25.73
C ALA A 237 6.96 -6.51 -25.12
N ASP A 238 7.75 -5.61 -25.69
CA ASP A 238 9.02 -5.21 -25.10
C ASP A 238 8.84 -4.58 -23.71
N MET A 239 7.66 -4.03 -23.41
CA MET A 239 7.30 -3.49 -22.10
C MET A 239 6.84 -4.57 -21.12
N SER A 240 6.74 -5.82 -21.54
CA SER A 240 6.30 -6.96 -20.69
C SER A 240 7.37 -8.03 -20.50
N GLY A 241 8.62 -7.76 -20.88
CA GLY A 241 9.71 -8.71 -20.67
C GLY A 241 9.53 -10.02 -21.43
N GLY A 242 9.24 -9.95 -22.74
CA GLY A 242 9.20 -11.12 -23.61
C GLY A 242 7.82 -11.65 -23.98
N GLY A 243 6.82 -10.77 -23.99
CA GLY A 243 5.47 -11.09 -24.48
C GLY A 243 4.53 -11.62 -23.39
N ILE A 244 3.31 -11.91 -23.76
CA ILE A 244 2.24 -12.35 -22.87
C ILE A 244 1.83 -13.78 -23.22
N GLU A 245 2.04 -14.67 -22.29
CA GLU A 245 1.88 -16.13 -22.47
C GLU A 245 0.60 -16.71 -21.87
N THR A 246 -0.06 -15.97 -20.99
CA THR A 246 -1.09 -16.52 -20.10
C THR A 246 -2.48 -16.45 -20.71
N VAL A 247 -3.29 -17.46 -20.45
CA VAL A 247 -4.70 -17.51 -20.81
C VAL A 247 -5.47 -18.21 -19.68
N VAL A 248 -6.71 -17.81 -19.46
CA VAL A 248 -7.60 -18.49 -18.50
C VAL A 248 -7.85 -19.92 -18.92
N ASN A 249 -7.68 -20.85 -18.01
CA ASN A 249 -7.87 -22.27 -18.27
C ASN A 249 -9.35 -22.66 -18.36
N ASN A 250 -10.18 -22.13 -17.46
CA ASN A 250 -11.59 -22.42 -17.39
C ASN A 250 -12.40 -21.11 -17.23
N SER A 251 -12.92 -20.60 -18.33
CA SER A 251 -13.72 -19.35 -18.32
C SER A 251 -15.13 -19.52 -17.73
N ALA A 252 -15.57 -20.74 -17.46
CA ALA A 252 -16.87 -21.04 -16.86
C ALA A 252 -16.80 -21.11 -15.31
N ASP A 253 -15.59 -21.08 -14.74
CA ASP A 253 -15.42 -21.06 -13.28
C ASP A 253 -15.94 -19.73 -12.71
N PRO A 254 -16.97 -19.74 -11.86
CA PRO A 254 -17.55 -18.54 -11.30
C PRO A 254 -16.62 -17.82 -10.32
N GLY A 255 -15.62 -18.51 -9.75
CA GLY A 255 -14.60 -17.96 -8.85
C GLY A 255 -13.54 -17.15 -9.61
N THR A 256 -13.42 -17.30 -10.92
CA THR A 256 -12.37 -16.67 -11.72
C THR A 256 -12.89 -15.46 -12.50
N LYS A 257 -12.21 -14.32 -12.36
CA LYS A 257 -12.50 -13.08 -13.09
C LYS A 257 -11.27 -12.64 -13.86
N VAL A 258 -11.46 -12.32 -15.14
CA VAL A 258 -10.41 -11.70 -15.96
C VAL A 258 -10.56 -10.19 -15.88
N LEU A 259 -9.53 -9.52 -15.38
CA LEU A 259 -9.54 -8.08 -15.14
C LEU A 259 -8.86 -7.28 -16.26
N ALA A 260 -7.94 -7.91 -17.01
CA ALA A 260 -7.33 -7.28 -18.18
C ALA A 260 -6.98 -8.34 -19.24
N GLN A 261 -7.13 -7.97 -20.51
CA GLN A 261 -6.86 -8.83 -21.67
C GLN A 261 -6.04 -8.09 -22.71
N ALA A 262 -5.06 -8.80 -23.32
CA ALA A 262 -4.31 -8.36 -24.49
C ALA A 262 -4.84 -8.97 -25.78
N PHE A 263 -4.79 -8.21 -26.85
CA PHE A 263 -5.21 -8.60 -28.20
C PHE A 263 -4.15 -8.24 -29.23
N LEU A 264 -3.76 -9.23 -30.05
CA LEU A 264 -2.88 -9.07 -31.18
C LEU A 264 -3.49 -9.79 -32.39
N GLY A 265 -4.10 -9.05 -33.31
CA GLY A 265 -4.89 -9.66 -34.40
C GLY A 265 -6.02 -10.52 -33.84
N ASN A 266 -6.01 -11.80 -34.15
CA ASN A 266 -6.98 -12.79 -33.66
C ASN A 266 -6.55 -13.50 -32.37
N GLN A 267 -5.35 -13.21 -31.91
CA GLN A 267 -4.83 -13.81 -30.67
C GLN A 267 -5.26 -12.99 -29.44
N LYS A 268 -5.53 -13.71 -28.37
CA LYS A 268 -5.96 -13.14 -27.09
C LYS A 268 -5.17 -13.79 -25.95
N ARG A 269 -4.80 -12.97 -24.96
CA ARG A 269 -4.21 -13.44 -23.69
C ARG A 269 -4.86 -12.73 -22.52
N ASP A 270 -5.03 -13.46 -21.42
CA ASP A 270 -5.46 -12.87 -20.17
C ASP A 270 -4.21 -12.41 -19.40
N VAL A 271 -4.17 -11.13 -19.02
CA VAL A 271 -3.00 -10.50 -18.41
C VAL A 271 -3.16 -10.38 -16.91
N VAL A 272 -4.38 -10.11 -16.46
CA VAL A 272 -4.73 -10.03 -15.05
C VAL A 272 -5.92 -10.94 -14.79
N VAL A 273 -5.71 -11.89 -13.88
CA VAL A 273 -6.72 -12.87 -13.48
C VAL A 273 -6.85 -12.82 -11.95
N GLN A 274 -8.08 -12.75 -11.48
CA GLN A 274 -8.39 -12.80 -10.06
C GLN A 274 -9.21 -14.04 -9.75
N ARG A 275 -8.86 -14.74 -8.70
CA ARG A 275 -9.57 -15.93 -8.27
C ARG A 275 -9.91 -15.91 -6.79
N GLN A 276 -11.09 -16.39 -6.47
CA GLN A 276 -11.60 -16.58 -5.14
C GLN A 276 -12.45 -17.85 -5.10
N GLU A 277 -12.19 -18.72 -4.16
CA GLU A 277 -12.97 -19.93 -3.93
C GLU A 277 -13.74 -19.82 -2.59
N LYS A 278 -14.87 -20.55 -2.50
CA LYS A 278 -15.69 -20.54 -1.30
C LYS A 278 -14.95 -21.17 -0.11
N GLU A 279 -14.13 -22.14 -0.39
CA GLU A 279 -13.33 -22.90 0.56
C GLU A 279 -12.18 -22.11 1.16
N TRP A 280 -11.81 -20.99 0.54
CA TRP A 280 -10.68 -20.15 0.96
C TRP A 280 -11.03 -19.15 2.08
N ASN A 281 -12.14 -19.29 2.75
CA ASN A 281 -12.51 -18.43 3.88
C ASN A 281 -12.46 -16.91 3.61
N GLY A 282 -12.70 -16.51 2.37
CA GLY A 282 -12.57 -15.13 1.91
C GLY A 282 -11.22 -14.79 1.27
N GLY A 283 -10.30 -15.74 1.21
CA GLY A 283 -9.03 -15.61 0.52
C GLY A 283 -9.19 -15.32 -0.97
N MET A 284 -8.22 -14.60 -1.52
CA MET A 284 -8.25 -14.12 -2.89
C MET A 284 -6.84 -14.04 -3.46
N VAL A 285 -6.65 -14.49 -4.67
CA VAL A 285 -5.41 -14.28 -5.41
C VAL A 285 -5.66 -13.49 -6.69
N THR A 286 -4.80 -12.52 -6.96
CA THR A 286 -4.78 -11.77 -8.21
C THR A 286 -3.44 -11.96 -8.87
N TYR A 287 -3.42 -12.59 -10.02
CA TYR A 287 -2.24 -12.77 -10.85
C TYR A 287 -2.13 -11.65 -11.87
N LEU A 288 -0.95 -11.05 -11.93
CA LEU A 288 -0.57 -10.08 -12.95
C LEU A 288 0.71 -10.53 -13.61
N ARG A 289 0.68 -10.70 -14.90
CA ARG A 289 1.95 -10.78 -15.60
C ARG A 289 2.64 -9.42 -15.55
N GLY A 290 3.83 -9.36 -14.94
CA GLY A 290 4.59 -8.12 -14.82
C GLY A 290 4.84 -7.52 -16.20
N THR A 291 4.37 -6.31 -16.40
CA THR A 291 4.63 -5.53 -17.60
C THR A 291 5.59 -4.42 -17.24
N ASN A 292 6.67 -4.30 -17.99
CA ASN A 292 7.67 -3.28 -17.77
C ASN A 292 8.06 -2.61 -19.06
N SER A 293 8.50 -1.37 -18.95
CA SER A 293 9.04 -0.64 -20.07
C SER A 293 10.41 -1.18 -20.45
N ALA A 294 10.56 -1.77 -21.61
CA ALA A 294 11.85 -2.16 -22.16
C ALA A 294 12.75 -0.96 -22.54
N THR A 295 12.23 0.25 -22.40
CA THR A 295 12.97 1.48 -22.65
C THR A 295 14.01 1.79 -21.57
N TYR A 296 14.15 0.90 -20.57
CA TYR A 296 15.27 0.95 -19.64
C TYR A 296 16.65 0.64 -20.23
N ARG A 297 16.78 0.52 -21.48
CA ARG A 297 18.09 0.47 -22.12
C ARG A 297 18.88 1.75 -21.81
N GLY A 298 19.64 1.73 -20.72
CA GLY A 298 20.50 2.83 -20.31
C GLY A 298 20.17 3.52 -18.97
N GLY A 299 19.32 2.94 -18.12
CA GLY A 299 19.13 3.43 -16.75
C GLY A 299 18.08 4.54 -16.59
N HIS A 300 17.25 4.81 -17.58
CA HIS A 300 16.18 5.81 -17.50
C HIS A 300 14.82 5.22 -17.84
N LEU A 301 13.86 5.40 -16.93
CA LEU A 301 12.46 5.18 -17.20
C LEU A 301 12.00 6.22 -18.22
N LEU A 302 11.78 5.80 -19.46
CA LEU A 302 11.13 6.64 -20.44
C LEU A 302 9.63 6.52 -20.26
N THR A 303 9.03 7.56 -19.69
CA THR A 303 7.57 7.70 -19.71
C THR A 303 7.15 7.93 -21.17
N PRO A 304 6.18 7.17 -21.70
CA PRO A 304 5.66 7.43 -23.03
C PRO A 304 5.15 8.88 -23.16
N ASP A 305 5.22 9.46 -24.34
CA ASP A 305 4.74 10.83 -24.61
C ASP A 305 3.26 11.03 -24.23
N ASP A 306 2.48 9.95 -24.25
CA ASP A 306 1.08 9.94 -23.85
C ASP A 306 0.82 8.74 -22.91
N PRO A 307 1.23 8.86 -21.63
CA PRO A 307 1.18 7.74 -20.69
C PRO A 307 -0.23 7.20 -20.47
N ASP A 308 -1.26 8.03 -20.64
CA ASP A 308 -2.65 7.61 -20.42
C ASP A 308 -3.20 6.70 -21.52
N LYS A 309 -2.51 6.62 -22.65
CA LYS A 309 -2.85 5.71 -23.75
C LYS A 309 -2.12 4.37 -23.68
N TRP A 310 -1.18 4.22 -22.77
CA TRP A 310 -0.41 3.01 -22.61
C TRP A 310 -0.87 2.23 -21.38
N PHE A 311 -0.93 0.92 -21.56
CA PHE A 311 -1.21 0.02 -20.46
C PHE A 311 -0.02 -0.03 -19.50
N ASN A 312 -0.27 0.30 -18.25
CA ASN A 312 0.66 0.10 -17.16
C ASN A 312 0.13 -0.99 -16.22
N GLY A 313 0.75 -2.17 -16.25
CA GLY A 313 0.33 -3.30 -15.43
C GLY A 313 0.44 -3.03 -13.93
N SER A 314 1.42 -2.24 -13.52
CA SER A 314 1.66 -1.94 -12.11
C SER A 314 0.53 -1.10 -11.48
N SER A 315 -0.10 -0.21 -12.23
CA SER A 315 -1.23 0.57 -11.73
C SER A 315 -2.48 -0.29 -11.45
N LEU A 316 -2.58 -1.46 -12.08
CA LEU A 316 -3.68 -2.39 -11.81
C LEU A 316 -3.64 -2.98 -10.41
N LEU A 317 -2.47 -3.06 -9.76
CA LEU A 317 -2.38 -3.46 -8.35
C LEU A 317 -3.26 -2.56 -7.50
N ARG A 318 -3.13 -1.25 -7.63
CA ARG A 318 -3.92 -0.28 -6.87
C ARG A 318 -5.41 -0.38 -7.19
N TYR A 319 -5.80 -0.44 -8.46
CA TYR A 319 -7.19 -0.59 -8.84
C TYR A 319 -7.81 -1.93 -8.41
N SER A 320 -7.02 -3.00 -8.38
CA SER A 320 -7.50 -4.32 -7.95
C SER A 320 -7.78 -4.40 -6.45
N LEU A 321 -7.28 -3.45 -5.66
CA LEU A 321 -7.58 -3.33 -4.23
C LEU A 321 -9.08 -3.13 -3.98
N ASP A 322 -9.83 -2.50 -4.90
CA ASP A 322 -11.29 -2.33 -4.77
C ASP A 322 -12.02 -3.67 -4.59
N ASN A 323 -11.57 -4.70 -5.30
CA ASN A 323 -12.13 -6.05 -5.16
C ASN A 323 -11.76 -6.72 -3.82
N MET A 324 -10.73 -6.19 -3.14
CA MET A 324 -10.28 -6.65 -1.83
C MET A 324 -10.85 -5.81 -0.68
N GLY A 325 -11.71 -4.82 -1.00
CA GLY A 325 -12.36 -3.95 -0.02
C GLY A 325 -11.62 -2.66 0.30
N TYR A 326 -10.54 -2.36 -0.40
CA TYR A 326 -9.76 -1.13 -0.20
C TYR A 326 -9.80 -0.26 -1.45
N SER A 327 -10.38 0.92 -1.36
CA SER A 327 -10.32 1.92 -2.43
C SER A 327 -9.24 2.94 -2.09
N ILE A 328 -8.23 3.05 -2.95
CA ILE A 328 -7.10 3.97 -2.81
C ILE A 328 -6.92 4.66 -4.16
N HIS A 329 -7.55 5.83 -4.31
CA HIS A 329 -7.62 6.56 -5.56
C HIS A 329 -7.20 8.01 -5.41
N PHE A 330 -6.95 8.66 -6.52
CA PHE A 330 -6.62 10.07 -6.56
C PHE A 330 -6.98 10.70 -7.91
N ASP A 331 -7.26 11.99 -7.87
CA ASP A 331 -7.45 12.82 -9.06
C ASP A 331 -6.33 13.84 -9.18
N LYS A 332 -5.74 13.93 -10.39
CA LYS A 332 -4.67 14.87 -10.74
C LYS A 332 -5.23 16.11 -11.43
N LEU A 333 -4.56 17.24 -11.26
CA LEU A 333 -4.92 18.47 -11.99
C LEU A 333 -4.79 18.31 -13.51
N LYS A 334 -3.80 17.52 -13.97
CA LYS A 334 -3.54 17.23 -15.37
C LYS A 334 -3.05 15.79 -15.50
N ALA A 335 -3.48 15.12 -16.56
CA ALA A 335 -3.13 13.74 -16.84
C ALA A 335 -1.61 13.45 -16.87
N GLY A 336 -0.83 14.31 -17.49
CA GLY A 336 0.63 14.11 -17.63
C GLY A 336 1.48 14.40 -16.37
N LEU A 337 0.86 14.80 -15.25
CA LEU A 337 1.59 15.00 -13.99
C LEU A 337 1.90 13.66 -13.31
N LYS A 338 2.98 13.63 -12.52
CA LYS A 338 3.37 12.44 -11.76
C LYS A 338 2.26 12.03 -10.79
N ASN A 339 2.13 10.74 -10.59
CA ASN A 339 1.23 10.17 -9.59
C ASN A 339 1.78 10.40 -8.17
N PRO A 340 0.94 10.38 -7.14
CA PRO A 340 1.40 10.48 -5.76
C PRO A 340 2.14 9.21 -5.34
N ILE A 341 3.15 9.35 -4.48
CA ILE A 341 3.64 8.27 -3.65
C ILE A 341 2.81 8.27 -2.38
N ASN A 342 2.27 7.13 -2.00
CA ASN A 342 1.49 6.94 -0.79
C ASN A 342 2.13 5.89 0.10
N CYS A 343 2.15 6.12 1.41
CA CYS A 343 2.50 5.14 2.43
C CYS A 343 1.40 5.08 3.48
N ILE A 344 1.03 3.88 3.87
CA ILE A 344 0.07 3.63 4.95
C ILE A 344 0.75 2.72 5.96
N SER A 345 1.22 3.30 7.06
CA SER A 345 1.90 2.59 8.14
C SER A 345 1.00 2.48 9.36
N ARG A 346 1.39 1.62 10.31
CA ARG A 346 0.68 1.41 11.57
C ARG A 346 1.61 1.62 12.74
N CYS A 347 1.15 2.39 13.72
CA CYS A 347 1.85 2.62 14.98
C CYS A 347 0.84 2.89 16.08
N ASP A 348 0.99 2.28 17.25
CA ASP A 348 0.14 2.50 18.42
C ASP A 348 -1.37 2.41 18.12
N ASN A 349 -1.78 1.35 17.41
CA ASN A 349 -3.15 1.12 16.91
C ASN A 349 -3.69 2.18 15.94
N ALA A 350 -2.91 3.16 15.53
CA ALA A 350 -3.30 4.12 14.54
C ALA A 350 -2.76 3.77 13.15
N PHE A 351 -3.46 4.25 12.13
CA PHE A 351 -2.91 4.34 10.78
C PHE A 351 -2.29 5.71 10.57
N TYR A 352 -1.14 5.74 9.92
CA TYR A 352 -0.49 6.97 9.47
C TYR A 352 -0.43 6.98 7.96
N PHE A 353 -1.12 7.94 7.37
CA PHE A 353 -1.15 8.18 5.94
C PHE A 353 -0.09 9.23 5.61
N SER A 354 0.90 8.84 4.84
CA SER A 354 1.98 9.75 4.41
C SER A 354 2.04 9.75 2.89
N GLY A 355 2.42 10.86 2.31
CA GLY A 355 2.52 10.92 0.86
C GLY A 355 3.28 12.13 0.35
N PHE A 356 3.58 12.05 -0.94
CA PHE A 356 4.23 13.11 -1.69
C PHE A 356 3.74 13.14 -3.13
N THR A 357 3.47 14.36 -3.60
CA THR A 357 3.11 14.59 -5.00
C THR A 357 3.83 15.84 -5.50
N PRO A 358 4.80 15.72 -6.42
CA PRO A 358 5.57 16.88 -6.86
C PRO A 358 4.69 17.87 -7.62
N ASN A 359 4.86 19.14 -7.29
CA ASN A 359 4.33 20.29 -8.05
C ASN A 359 2.81 20.35 -8.23
N GLN A 360 2.04 19.68 -7.39
CA GLN A 360 0.58 19.76 -7.45
C GLN A 360 -0.08 19.44 -6.11
N THR A 361 -1.27 19.98 -5.90
CA THR A 361 -2.22 19.48 -4.90
C THR A 361 -3.00 18.33 -5.53
N ILE A 362 -3.24 17.28 -4.78
CA ILE A 362 -3.94 16.10 -5.28
C ILE A 362 -5.19 15.85 -4.45
N GLU A 363 -6.27 15.39 -5.08
CA GLU A 363 -7.43 14.89 -4.37
C GLU A 363 -7.26 13.39 -4.15
N GLN A 364 -7.09 12.98 -2.89
CA GLN A 364 -7.01 11.58 -2.47
C GLN A 364 -8.42 11.09 -2.10
N GLN A 365 -8.70 9.82 -2.40
CA GLN A 365 -9.98 9.19 -2.16
C GLN A 365 -9.75 7.82 -1.55
N TRP A 366 -10.25 7.61 -0.31
CA TRP A 366 -9.98 6.39 0.45
C TRP A 366 -11.23 5.77 1.04
N LEU A 367 -11.27 4.44 0.95
CA LEU A 367 -12.24 3.62 1.67
C LEU A 367 -11.55 2.31 2.09
N PHE A 368 -11.78 1.91 3.33
CA PHE A 368 -11.28 0.69 3.92
C PHE A 368 -12.47 -0.22 4.32
N PRO A 369 -12.26 -1.51 4.57
CA PRO A 369 -13.32 -2.39 5.08
C PRO A 369 -13.98 -1.87 6.37
N GLN A 370 -13.20 -1.15 7.19
CA GLN A 370 -13.66 -0.51 8.42
C GLN A 370 -14.56 0.72 8.16
N GLY A 371 -14.46 1.33 7.00
CA GLY A 371 -15.14 2.57 6.60
C GLY A 371 -14.18 3.58 5.98
N ALA A 372 -14.65 4.79 5.77
CA ALA A 372 -13.83 5.91 5.32
C ALA A 372 -12.87 6.34 6.45
N PRO A 373 -11.55 6.44 6.21
CA PRO A 373 -10.61 6.93 7.22
C PRO A 373 -10.82 8.42 7.48
N ILE A 374 -10.98 8.78 8.75
CA ILE A 374 -11.15 10.18 9.17
C ILE A 374 -9.90 10.64 9.90
N PHE A 375 -9.20 11.60 9.32
CA PHE A 375 -7.96 12.12 9.88
C PHE A 375 -8.22 13.03 11.08
N THR A 376 -7.40 12.89 12.11
CA THR A 376 -7.44 13.78 13.26
C THR A 376 -6.98 15.18 12.87
N GLY A 377 -7.79 16.18 13.18
CA GLY A 377 -7.55 17.59 12.82
C GLY A 377 -8.14 18.01 11.47
N TYR A 378 -8.94 17.15 10.81
CA TYR A 378 -9.51 17.42 9.49
C TYR A 378 -11.03 17.41 9.46
N GLU A 379 -11.55 18.16 8.52
CA GLU A 379 -12.89 17.99 7.99
C GLU A 379 -12.81 17.12 6.74
N THR A 380 -13.55 16.01 6.75
CA THR A 380 -13.53 15.00 5.70
C THR A 380 -14.85 15.00 4.95
N GLU A 381 -14.80 15.27 3.66
CA GLU A 381 -15.98 15.09 2.82
C GLU A 381 -16.17 13.63 2.46
N LEU A 382 -17.35 13.08 2.74
CA LEU A 382 -17.73 11.74 2.34
C LEU A 382 -18.59 11.80 1.08
N ARG A 383 -18.21 11.02 0.05
CA ARG A 383 -18.95 10.82 -1.19
C ARG A 383 -18.96 9.32 -1.53
N ASN A 384 -20.13 8.74 -1.71
CA ASN A 384 -20.27 7.28 -1.95
C ASN A 384 -19.53 6.43 -0.91
N GLY A 385 -19.52 6.85 0.34
CA GLY A 385 -18.84 6.18 1.44
C GLY A 385 -17.33 6.32 1.47
N MET A 386 -16.71 7.08 0.57
CA MET A 386 -15.26 7.31 0.52
C MET A 386 -14.90 8.65 1.15
N ALA A 387 -13.77 8.70 1.84
CA ALA A 387 -13.17 9.93 2.33
C ALA A 387 -12.44 10.67 1.20
N HIS A 388 -12.75 11.93 1.02
CA HIS A 388 -12.13 12.81 0.04
C HIS A 388 -11.27 13.86 0.75
N TYR A 389 -9.98 13.91 0.37
CA TYR A 389 -9.02 14.83 0.93
C TYR A 389 -8.26 15.58 -0.16
N ARG A 390 -8.21 16.89 -0.04
CA ARG A 390 -7.30 17.71 -0.84
C ARG A 390 -5.97 17.82 -0.09
N MET A 391 -4.99 16.99 -0.49
CA MET A 391 -3.72 16.90 0.19
C MET A 391 -2.69 17.88 -0.36
N PRO A 392 -1.87 18.47 0.52
CA PRO A 392 -0.72 19.24 0.10
C PRO A 392 0.33 18.36 -0.61
N LYS A 393 1.38 18.99 -1.10
CA LYS A 393 2.49 18.34 -1.80
C LYS A 393 3.11 17.19 -0.98
N SER A 394 3.19 17.37 0.34
CA SER A 394 3.75 16.42 1.29
C SER A 394 2.91 16.43 2.57
N TYR A 395 2.63 15.26 3.12
CA TYR A 395 1.78 15.12 4.31
C TYR A 395 2.11 13.84 5.10
N GLN A 396 1.76 13.88 6.39
CA GLN A 396 1.67 12.72 7.26
C GLN A 396 0.54 12.94 8.26
N GLU A 397 -0.50 12.13 8.17
CA GLU A 397 -1.74 12.30 8.92
C GLU A 397 -2.11 11.06 9.73
N GLU A 398 -2.56 11.28 10.95
CA GLU A 398 -3.02 10.21 11.83
C GLU A 398 -4.50 9.90 11.58
N CYS A 399 -4.83 8.61 11.52
CA CYS A 399 -6.18 8.11 11.47
C CYS A 399 -6.42 7.06 12.55
N ARG A 400 -7.33 7.36 13.48
CA ARG A 400 -7.83 6.43 14.51
C ARG A 400 -9.33 6.16 14.37
N VAL A 401 -9.99 6.85 13.45
CA VAL A 401 -11.43 6.82 13.27
C VAL A 401 -11.78 6.41 11.87
N PHE A 402 -12.68 5.43 11.75
CA PHE A 402 -13.26 5.04 10.49
C PHE A 402 -14.78 5.17 10.57
N VAL A 403 -15.39 5.72 9.51
CA VAL A 403 -16.82 6.01 9.47
C VAL A 403 -17.46 5.36 8.24
N LYS A 404 -18.53 4.58 8.47
CA LYS A 404 -19.41 4.11 7.40
C LYS A 404 -20.62 5.04 7.35
N GLN A 405 -20.61 5.92 6.38
CA GLN A 405 -21.65 6.90 6.06
C GLN A 405 -21.50 7.27 4.59
N ASP A 406 -22.59 7.32 3.83
CA ASP A 406 -22.51 7.50 2.38
C ASP A 406 -22.08 8.89 1.97
N GLU A 407 -22.64 9.94 2.62
CA GLU A 407 -22.42 11.34 2.24
C GLU A 407 -22.39 12.27 3.45
N GLY A 408 -21.70 13.38 3.28
CA GLY A 408 -21.68 14.49 4.26
C GLY A 408 -20.25 14.88 4.62
N VAL A 409 -20.15 15.78 5.61
CA VAL A 409 -18.86 16.20 6.15
C VAL A 409 -18.74 15.70 7.58
N VAL A 410 -17.67 14.94 7.84
CA VAL A 410 -17.31 14.43 9.16
C VAL A 410 -16.03 15.10 9.60
N SER A 411 -16.02 15.70 10.77
CA SER A 411 -14.81 16.26 11.38
C SER A 411 -14.33 15.42 12.54
N CYS A 412 -13.01 15.25 12.64
CA CYS A 412 -12.35 14.67 13.80
C CYS A 412 -11.37 15.68 14.37
N TYR A 413 -11.43 15.96 15.66
CA TYR A 413 -10.65 17.03 16.28
C TYR A 413 -10.24 16.68 17.71
N GLU A 414 -9.10 17.25 18.15
CA GLU A 414 -8.64 17.13 19.51
C GLU A 414 -9.50 17.96 20.46
N VAL A 415 -9.84 17.39 21.59
CA VAL A 415 -10.57 18.07 22.67
C VAL A 415 -9.66 18.11 23.88
N ALA A 416 -9.58 19.26 24.53
CA ALA A 416 -8.78 19.40 25.74
C ALA A 416 -9.21 18.39 26.83
N PRO A 417 -8.29 17.60 27.41
CA PRO A 417 -8.62 16.68 28.48
C PRO A 417 -9.05 17.47 29.72
N VAL A 418 -10.09 16.97 30.38
CA VAL A 418 -10.65 17.61 31.58
C VAL A 418 -10.22 16.88 32.86
N GLU A 419 -9.75 15.63 32.74
CA GLU A 419 -9.39 14.74 33.84
C GLU A 419 -7.90 14.40 33.83
N TRP A 420 -7.32 14.22 35.01
CA TRP A 420 -5.89 14.08 35.23
C TRP A 420 -5.28 12.77 34.69
N ASN A 421 -6.10 11.74 34.49
CA ASN A 421 -5.70 10.40 34.06
C ASN A 421 -6.10 10.07 32.62
N VAL A 422 -6.55 11.07 31.88
CA VAL A 422 -6.93 10.93 30.47
C VAL A 422 -5.74 11.35 29.60
N LYS A 423 -5.27 10.43 28.75
CA LYS A 423 -4.18 10.70 27.83
C LYS A 423 -4.65 11.50 26.61
N ARG A 424 -5.84 11.17 26.11
CA ARG A 424 -6.35 11.76 24.88
C ARG A 424 -7.88 11.86 24.87
N ARG A 425 -8.36 12.88 24.20
CA ARG A 425 -9.78 13.10 23.98
C ARG A 425 -10.00 13.61 22.56
N ILE A 426 -10.81 12.92 21.77
CA ILE A 426 -11.15 13.31 20.41
C ILE A 426 -12.65 13.45 20.24
N GLY A 427 -13.07 14.50 19.50
CA GLY A 427 -14.46 14.71 19.07
C GLY A 427 -14.64 14.31 17.60
N ILE A 428 -15.76 13.67 17.30
CA ILE A 428 -16.15 13.26 15.96
C ILE A 428 -17.53 13.83 15.70
N ASN A 429 -17.66 14.73 14.75
CA ASN A 429 -18.92 15.44 14.47
C ASN A 429 -19.37 15.24 13.01
N GLY A 430 -20.65 15.51 12.72
CA GLY A 430 -21.21 15.37 11.38
C GLY A 430 -21.75 13.97 11.07
N LEU A 431 -21.91 13.13 12.08
CA LEU A 431 -22.39 11.77 11.95
C LEU A 431 -23.89 11.71 11.63
N LYS A 432 -24.31 10.85 10.70
CA LYS A 432 -25.69 10.67 10.21
C LYS A 432 -26.01 9.18 10.10
N GLN A 433 -26.59 8.60 11.17
CA GLN A 433 -26.83 7.16 11.24
C GLN A 433 -25.59 6.30 10.90
N ALA A 434 -24.42 6.80 11.29
CA ALA A 434 -23.15 6.24 10.94
C ALA A 434 -22.77 5.03 11.81
N THR A 435 -21.98 4.12 11.24
CA THR A 435 -21.17 3.19 12.03
C THR A 435 -19.79 3.80 12.20
N VAL A 436 -19.34 3.93 13.45
CA VAL A 436 -18.07 4.56 13.80
C VAL A 436 -17.19 3.55 14.49
N ARG A 437 -15.98 3.33 13.97
CA ARG A 437 -14.95 2.50 14.58
C ARG A 437 -13.80 3.37 15.06
N ILE A 438 -13.37 3.18 16.30
CA ILE A 438 -12.34 3.98 16.97
C ILE A 438 -11.25 3.07 17.52
N TYR A 439 -9.99 3.43 17.28
CA TYR A 439 -8.81 2.73 17.77
C TYR A 439 -8.10 3.59 18.82
N PRO A 440 -8.26 3.31 20.12
CA PRO A 440 -7.45 3.95 21.17
C PRO A 440 -6.00 3.50 21.08
N GLY A 441 -5.11 4.09 21.86
CA GLY A 441 -3.71 3.67 21.93
C GLY A 441 -3.55 2.20 22.34
N ALA A 442 -2.47 1.56 21.91
CA ALA A 442 -2.24 0.13 22.12
C ALA A 442 -2.20 -0.25 23.61
N ASP A 443 -1.62 0.60 24.43
CA ASP A 443 -1.48 0.38 25.88
C ASP A 443 -2.64 0.95 26.71
N ASP A 444 -3.71 1.45 26.06
CA ASP A 444 -4.79 2.09 26.78
C ASP A 444 -5.78 1.06 27.32
N THR A 445 -5.86 1.01 28.64
CA THR A 445 -6.78 0.12 29.38
C THR A 445 -8.14 0.77 29.66
N HIS A 446 -8.19 2.10 29.56
CA HIS A 446 -9.41 2.88 29.78
C HIS A 446 -9.93 3.42 28.45
N PHE A 447 -11.22 3.23 28.18
CA PHE A 447 -11.86 3.81 26.99
C PHE A 447 -13.31 4.13 27.32
N GLU A 448 -13.67 5.38 27.15
CA GLU A 448 -15.04 5.87 27.29
C GLU A 448 -15.50 6.63 26.05
N VAL A 449 -16.79 6.59 25.78
CA VAL A 449 -17.42 7.41 24.75
C VAL A 449 -18.62 8.13 25.33
N VAL A 450 -18.69 9.39 25.01
CA VAL A 450 -19.81 10.26 25.38
C VAL A 450 -20.48 10.78 24.12
N ASN A 451 -21.78 10.64 24.03
CA ASN A 451 -22.56 11.36 23.03
C ASN A 451 -22.87 12.75 23.61
N ASN A 452 -22.39 13.79 22.95
CA ASN A 452 -22.52 15.16 23.44
C ASN A 452 -23.93 15.70 23.13
N VAL A 453 -24.90 15.33 23.94
CA VAL A 453 -26.28 15.83 23.85
C VAL A 453 -26.55 16.76 25.02
N GLY A 454 -25.89 17.92 25.03
CA GLY A 454 -26.20 18.99 25.97
C GLY A 454 -25.64 18.83 27.40
N TYR A 455 -25.83 19.87 28.20
CA TYR A 455 -25.45 19.91 29.62
C TYR A 455 -26.68 19.74 30.51
N PRO A 456 -26.61 18.98 31.64
CA PRO A 456 -25.49 18.18 32.11
C PRO A 456 -25.27 16.92 31.26
N TYR A 457 -24.02 16.52 31.10
CA TYR A 457 -23.64 15.34 30.34
C TYR A 457 -24.33 14.09 30.87
N ASN A 458 -25.53 13.83 30.40
CA ASN A 458 -26.13 12.52 30.56
C ASN A 458 -25.32 11.60 29.64
N LYS A 459 -24.54 10.74 30.25
CA LYS A 459 -23.85 9.66 29.55
C LYS A 459 -24.88 8.54 29.28
N PRO A 460 -25.62 8.51 28.16
CA PRO A 460 -26.25 7.27 27.76
C PRO A 460 -25.10 6.30 27.51
N SER A 461 -25.14 5.14 28.13
CA SER A 461 -24.22 4.06 27.79
C SER A 461 -24.53 3.65 26.36
N LEU A 462 -23.74 4.12 25.41
CA LEU A 462 -23.83 3.68 24.03
C LEU A 462 -23.42 2.19 24.00
N GLU A 463 -24.24 1.39 23.34
CA GLU A 463 -23.87 0.01 23.08
C GLU A 463 -22.62 0.01 22.20
N ARG A 464 -21.58 -0.68 22.64
CA ARG A 464 -20.28 -0.75 21.97
C ARG A 464 -19.87 -2.19 21.71
N LYS A 465 -19.36 -2.44 20.53
CA LYS A 465 -18.71 -3.70 20.20
C LYS A 465 -17.20 -3.50 20.35
N LYS A 466 -16.57 -4.30 21.20
CA LYS A 466 -15.11 -4.36 21.29
C LYS A 466 -14.62 -5.49 20.40
N GLY A 467 -13.63 -5.24 19.59
CA GLY A 467 -12.98 -6.23 18.72
C GLY A 467 -11.50 -5.97 18.59
N THR A 468 -10.84 -6.86 17.86
CA THR A 468 -9.43 -6.71 17.46
C THR A 468 -9.36 -7.11 15.99
N ASP A 469 -8.66 -6.32 15.22
CA ASP A 469 -8.30 -6.62 13.85
C ASP A 469 -6.80 -6.35 13.62
N TYR A 470 -6.35 -6.39 12.37
CA TYR A 470 -4.94 -6.17 12.03
C TYR A 470 -4.40 -4.79 12.44
N ALA A 471 -5.26 -3.80 12.67
CA ALA A 471 -4.86 -2.47 13.16
C ALA A 471 -4.74 -2.42 14.69
N GLY A 472 -5.29 -3.40 15.41
CA GLY A 472 -5.29 -3.48 16.86
C GLY A 472 -6.68 -3.56 17.48
N THR A 473 -6.78 -3.25 18.77
CA THR A 473 -8.05 -3.22 19.47
C THR A 473 -8.86 -2.00 19.06
N TYR A 474 -10.15 -2.23 18.75
CA TYR A 474 -11.09 -1.18 18.39
C TYR A 474 -12.39 -1.26 19.18
N TYR A 475 -13.12 -0.14 19.16
CA TYR A 475 -14.51 -0.05 19.61
C TYR A 475 -15.39 0.45 18.46
N GLU A 476 -16.50 -0.24 18.23
CA GLU A 476 -17.43 0.08 17.15
C GLU A 476 -18.81 0.45 17.71
N PHE A 477 -19.40 1.49 17.14
CA PHE A 477 -20.68 2.08 17.50
C PHE A 477 -21.54 2.17 16.26
N GLU A 478 -22.78 1.69 16.33
CA GLU A 478 -23.72 1.69 15.22
C GLU A 478 -24.83 2.75 15.40
N ASN A 479 -25.38 3.23 14.28
CA ASN A 479 -26.51 4.16 14.24
C ASN A 479 -26.27 5.49 14.96
N ILE A 480 -25.07 6.01 14.91
CA ILE A 480 -24.71 7.25 15.58
C ILE A 480 -25.11 8.46 14.73
N THR A 481 -25.72 9.45 15.35
CA THR A 481 -26.08 10.73 14.74
C THR A 481 -25.61 11.89 15.62
N GLY A 482 -25.03 12.92 14.99
CA GLY A 482 -24.50 14.08 15.69
C GLY A 482 -23.03 13.96 16.02
N GLU A 483 -22.67 14.01 17.29
CA GLU A 483 -21.28 14.03 17.77
C GLU A 483 -20.99 12.87 18.73
N LEU A 484 -19.79 12.33 18.63
CA LEU A 484 -19.18 11.42 19.61
C LEU A 484 -17.93 12.07 20.18
N ILE A 485 -17.68 11.88 21.46
CA ILE A 485 -16.41 12.20 22.10
C ILE A 485 -15.83 10.91 22.68
N ALA A 486 -14.69 10.50 22.17
CA ALA A 486 -13.93 9.36 22.66
C ALA A 486 -12.82 9.83 23.61
N ILE A 487 -12.60 9.06 24.67
CA ILE A 487 -11.71 9.42 25.80
C ILE A 487 -10.90 8.17 26.16
N TRP A 488 -9.59 8.29 26.22
CA TRP A 488 -8.69 7.24 26.72
C TRP A 488 -7.43 7.76 27.35
#